data_5582634da0aef2a6866d8ee304970b68
#
_entry.id   5582634da0aef2a6866d8ee304970b68
#
_cell.length_a   1.000
_cell.length_b   1.000
_cell.length_c   1.000
_cell.angle_alpha   90.00
_cell.angle_beta   90.00
_cell.angle_gamma   90.00
#
_symmetry.space_group_name_H-M   'P 1'
#
loop_
_entity.id
_entity.type
_entity.pdbx_description
1 polymer ?
#
loop_
_entity_poly.entity_id
_entity_poly.type
_entity_poly.pdbx_seq_one_letter_code
_entity_poly.pdbx_strand_id
1 'polypeptide(L)'
;MGLGQKSRIIKPEEKKLLAYHEAGHALMTEITEGADPVHKVTIIPRGSAGGFMMPLPEEKLVTGSKDIIAEIRVLFGGRASEELVLDDISTGAYSDIKRATQLAKVYVTKVGMNSEFGPVNLEASDDMNYNWIPNISDETSREIDLEVRKMLKVEYDNTLNVLRNNRD
;
A
#
# COMPACT_ATOMS: atom_id res chain seq x y z
N MET A 1 25.58 8.09 -24.56
CA MET A 1 25.17 6.74 -25.04
C MET A 1 24.98 5.87 -23.83
N GLY A 2 23.73 5.70 -23.40
CA GLY A 2 23.39 4.75 -22.35
C GLY A 2 23.56 3.34 -22.89
N LEU A 3 24.60 2.64 -22.42
CA LEU A 3 24.69 1.21 -22.57
C LEU A 3 23.43 0.64 -21.92
N GLY A 4 22.56 0.04 -22.72
CA GLY A 4 21.40 -0.65 -22.22
C GLY A 4 21.80 -1.54 -21.06
N GLN A 5 21.15 -1.40 -19.91
CA GLN A 5 21.36 -2.32 -18.81
C GLN A 5 21.15 -3.73 -19.38
N LYS A 6 22.21 -4.50 -19.39
CA LYS A 6 22.12 -5.92 -19.74
C LYS A 6 20.99 -6.49 -18.90
N SER A 7 20.04 -7.16 -19.53
CA SER A 7 18.94 -7.84 -18.86
C SER A 7 19.48 -8.63 -17.68
N ARG A 8 19.15 -8.21 -16.47
CA ARG A 8 19.56 -8.88 -15.23
C ARG A 8 19.00 -10.29 -15.25
N ILE A 9 19.88 -11.29 -15.14
CA ILE A 9 19.44 -12.66 -15.03
C ILE A 9 18.78 -12.83 -13.66
N ILE A 10 17.46 -13.07 -13.69
CA ILE A 10 16.68 -13.29 -12.47
C ILE A 10 16.80 -14.77 -12.11
N LYS A 11 17.21 -15.07 -10.88
CA LYS A 11 17.27 -16.44 -10.37
C LYS A 11 15.87 -17.05 -10.28
N PRO A 12 15.73 -18.40 -10.43
CA PRO A 12 14.41 -19.05 -10.33
C PRO A 12 13.64 -18.74 -9.04
N GLU A 13 14.33 -18.65 -7.91
CA GLU A 13 13.71 -18.31 -6.62
C GLU A 13 13.17 -16.88 -6.61
N GLU A 14 13.93 -15.95 -7.20
CA GLU A 14 13.50 -14.56 -7.35
C GLU A 14 12.28 -14.44 -8.27
N LYS A 15 12.26 -15.20 -9.38
CA LYS A 15 11.11 -15.24 -10.28
C LYS A 15 9.86 -15.74 -9.59
N LYS A 16 9.99 -16.78 -8.78
CA LYS A 16 8.88 -17.33 -8.01
C LYS A 16 8.35 -16.31 -7.01
N LEU A 17 9.24 -15.66 -6.29
CA LEU A 17 8.88 -14.62 -5.33
C LEU A 17 8.15 -13.46 -6.01
N LEU A 18 8.69 -12.94 -7.11
CA LEU A 18 8.08 -11.87 -7.88
C LEU A 18 6.71 -12.26 -8.43
N ALA A 19 6.58 -13.50 -8.93
CA ALA A 19 5.33 -14.00 -9.47
C ALA A 19 4.22 -14.02 -8.39
N TYR A 20 4.51 -14.54 -7.22
CA TYR A 20 3.54 -14.55 -6.12
C TYR A 20 3.25 -13.17 -5.59
N HIS A 21 4.25 -12.30 -5.50
CA HIS A 21 4.07 -10.91 -5.09
C HIS A 21 3.09 -10.18 -6.02
N GLU A 22 3.34 -10.23 -7.32
CA GLU A 22 2.47 -9.58 -8.31
C GLU A 22 1.10 -10.24 -8.42
N ALA A 23 1.03 -11.56 -8.29
CA ALA A 23 -0.24 -12.29 -8.26
C ALA A 23 -1.08 -11.89 -7.04
N GLY A 24 -0.44 -11.66 -5.90
CA GLY A 24 -1.11 -11.17 -4.69
C GLY A 24 -1.76 -9.81 -4.91
N HIS A 25 -1.05 -8.87 -5.53
CA HIS A 25 -1.61 -7.57 -5.90
C HIS A 25 -2.80 -7.72 -6.85
N ALA A 26 -2.65 -8.54 -7.88
CA ALA A 26 -3.69 -8.76 -8.89
C ALA A 26 -4.95 -9.38 -8.27
N LEU A 27 -4.80 -10.40 -7.46
CA LEU A 27 -5.93 -11.06 -6.80
C LEU A 27 -6.66 -10.11 -5.86
N MET A 28 -5.93 -9.37 -5.04
CA MET A 28 -6.54 -8.38 -4.15
C MET A 28 -7.28 -7.30 -4.93
N THR A 29 -6.76 -6.89 -6.08
CA THR A 29 -7.43 -5.91 -6.94
C THR A 29 -8.76 -6.44 -7.47
N GLU A 30 -8.80 -7.69 -7.91
CA GLU A 30 -10.02 -8.30 -8.46
C GLU A 30 -11.11 -8.55 -7.42
N ILE A 31 -10.74 -8.90 -6.19
CA ILE A 31 -11.71 -9.28 -5.16
C ILE A 31 -12.02 -8.16 -4.15
N THR A 32 -11.30 -7.05 -4.20
CA THR A 32 -11.52 -5.93 -3.28
C THR A 32 -12.46 -4.90 -3.91
N GLU A 33 -13.63 -4.72 -3.30
CA GLU A 33 -14.56 -3.68 -3.73
C GLU A 33 -13.94 -2.29 -3.56
N GLY A 34 -14.04 -1.47 -4.59
CA GLY A 34 -13.47 -0.12 -4.61
C GLY A 34 -12.04 -0.04 -5.13
N ALA A 35 -11.40 -1.18 -5.43
CA ALA A 35 -10.09 -1.19 -6.08
C ALA A 35 -10.21 -0.90 -7.58
N ASP A 36 -9.20 -0.24 -8.14
CA ASP A 36 -9.12 -0.01 -9.58
C ASP A 36 -8.87 -1.35 -10.32
N PRO A 37 -9.48 -1.56 -11.51
CA PRO A 37 -9.32 -2.81 -12.25
C PRO A 37 -7.88 -3.12 -12.64
N VAL A 38 -7.52 -4.40 -12.66
CA VAL A 38 -6.20 -4.84 -13.15
C VAL A 38 -6.14 -4.67 -14.68
N HIS A 39 -5.10 -4.01 -15.16
CA HIS A 39 -4.81 -3.89 -16.58
C HIS A 39 -3.74 -4.90 -17.02
N LYS A 40 -2.68 -5.03 -16.24
CA LYS A 40 -1.54 -5.86 -16.57
C LYS A 40 -0.79 -6.34 -15.35
N VAL A 41 -0.36 -7.59 -15.37
CA VAL A 41 0.55 -8.17 -14.38
C VAL A 41 1.80 -8.68 -15.10
N THR A 42 2.98 -8.36 -14.59
CA THR A 42 4.25 -8.79 -15.17
C THR A 42 5.34 -8.88 -14.11
N ILE A 43 6.22 -9.85 -14.29
CA ILE A 43 7.48 -9.96 -13.53
C ILE A 43 8.68 -9.47 -14.34
N ILE A 44 8.45 -8.99 -15.56
CA ILE A 44 9.54 -8.45 -16.40
C ILE A 44 10.02 -7.14 -15.80
N PRO A 45 11.30 -7.03 -15.42
CA PRO A 45 11.84 -5.81 -14.83
C PRO A 45 11.74 -4.63 -15.79
N ARG A 46 11.28 -3.50 -15.25
CA ARG A 46 11.32 -2.21 -15.95
C ARG A 46 11.97 -1.19 -15.04
N GLY A 47 13.12 -0.69 -15.47
CA GLY A 47 13.91 0.22 -14.64
C GLY A 47 14.41 -0.46 -13.39
N SER A 48 14.16 0.11 -12.21
CA SER A 48 14.56 -0.43 -10.90
C SER A 48 13.53 -1.37 -10.29
N ALA A 49 12.34 -1.49 -10.88
CA ALA A 49 11.28 -2.38 -10.39
C ALA A 49 11.49 -3.81 -10.87
N GLY A 50 11.36 -4.79 -9.98
CA GLY A 50 11.48 -6.22 -10.31
C GLY A 50 10.28 -6.78 -11.04
N GLY A 51 9.16 -6.13 -10.98
CA GLY A 51 7.89 -6.46 -11.63
C GLY A 51 6.87 -5.40 -11.25
N PHE A 52 5.73 -5.39 -11.88
CA PHE A 52 4.65 -4.49 -11.46
C PHE A 52 3.29 -4.97 -11.93
N MET A 53 2.29 -4.59 -11.20
CA MET A 53 0.89 -4.63 -11.59
C MET A 53 0.46 -3.20 -11.92
N MET A 54 -0.28 -3.04 -13.01
CA MET A 54 -0.80 -1.74 -13.40
C MET A 54 -2.33 -1.76 -13.32
N PRO A 55 -2.94 -1.10 -12.34
CA PRO A 55 -4.39 -0.89 -12.34
C PRO A 55 -4.77 0.11 -13.43
N LEU A 56 -6.00 0.00 -13.95
CA LEU A 56 -6.57 1.02 -14.81
C LEU A 56 -7.04 2.19 -13.94
N PRO A 57 -6.59 3.43 -14.21
CA PRO A 57 -7.10 4.57 -13.46
C PRO A 57 -8.59 4.79 -13.79
N GLU A 58 -9.38 4.94 -12.75
CA GLU A 58 -10.75 5.44 -12.87
C GLU A 58 -10.78 6.93 -12.58
N GLU A 59 -11.55 7.67 -13.38
CA GLU A 59 -11.78 9.08 -13.11
C GLU A 59 -12.72 9.22 -11.91
N LYS A 60 -12.16 9.57 -10.76
CA LYS A 60 -12.92 9.86 -9.55
C LYS A 60 -12.72 11.32 -9.15
N LEU A 61 -13.82 12.05 -9.03
CA LEU A 61 -13.79 13.40 -8.48
C LEU A 61 -13.58 13.40 -6.97
N VAL A 62 -14.02 12.36 -6.30
CA VAL A 62 -13.96 12.22 -4.84
C VAL A 62 -13.57 10.80 -4.49
N THR A 63 -12.67 10.67 -3.52
CA THR A 63 -12.22 9.37 -3.00
C THR A 63 -12.86 9.12 -1.64
N GLY A 64 -13.59 8.01 -1.52
CA GLY A 64 -14.21 7.60 -0.27
C GLY A 64 -13.26 6.83 0.66
N SER A 65 -13.69 6.63 1.90
CA SER A 65 -12.92 5.84 2.87
C SER A 65 -12.69 4.40 2.42
N LYS A 66 -13.70 3.80 1.78
CA LYS A 66 -13.60 2.44 1.22
C LYS A 66 -12.54 2.34 0.13
N ASP A 67 -12.39 3.38 -0.69
CA ASP A 67 -11.39 3.42 -1.76
C ASP A 67 -9.97 3.46 -1.20
N ILE A 68 -9.74 4.23 -0.14
CA ILE A 68 -8.44 4.29 0.53
C ILE A 68 -8.10 2.95 1.17
N ILE A 69 -9.04 2.33 1.87
CA ILE A 69 -8.86 1.01 2.48
C ILE A 69 -8.58 -0.04 1.40
N ALA A 70 -9.32 -0.01 0.29
CA ALA A 70 -9.12 -0.91 -0.83
C ALA A 70 -7.70 -0.78 -1.40
N GLU A 71 -7.21 0.43 -1.60
CA GLU A 71 -5.85 0.67 -2.09
C GLU A 71 -4.79 0.14 -1.12
N ILE A 72 -4.97 0.34 0.18
CA ILE A 72 -4.06 -0.21 1.21
C ILE A 72 -4.02 -1.74 1.14
N ARG A 73 -5.17 -2.40 1.02
CA ARG A 73 -5.25 -3.87 0.90
C ARG A 73 -4.58 -4.38 -0.36
N VAL A 74 -4.78 -3.71 -1.49
CA VAL A 74 -4.11 -4.06 -2.76
C VAL A 74 -2.59 -3.92 -2.61
N LEU A 75 -2.12 -2.84 -2.00
CA LEU A 75 -0.69 -2.63 -1.75
C LEU A 75 -0.09 -3.73 -0.86
N PHE A 76 -0.83 -4.20 0.13
CA PHE A 76 -0.37 -5.29 1.00
C PHE A 76 -0.44 -6.68 0.34
N GLY A 77 -1.17 -6.82 -0.77
CA GLY A 77 -1.37 -8.10 -1.45
C GLY A 77 -0.08 -8.82 -1.81
N GLY A 78 0.93 -8.09 -2.25
CA GLY A 78 2.22 -8.65 -2.63
C GLY A 78 2.94 -9.30 -1.44
N ARG A 79 3.16 -8.55 -0.37
CA ARG A 79 3.82 -9.05 0.84
C ARG A 79 3.03 -10.17 1.52
N ALA A 80 1.71 -10.01 1.60
CA ALA A 80 0.86 -11.01 2.21
C ALA A 80 0.90 -12.34 1.43
N SER A 81 0.96 -12.27 0.10
CA SER A 81 1.12 -13.44 -0.74
C SER A 81 2.47 -14.14 -0.53
N GLU A 82 3.55 -13.39 -0.44
CA GLU A 82 4.89 -13.93 -0.10
C GLU A 82 4.84 -14.68 1.24
N GLU A 83 4.29 -14.06 2.27
CA GLU A 83 4.17 -14.65 3.61
C GLU A 83 3.38 -15.96 3.60
N LEU A 84 2.23 -15.98 2.93
CA LEU A 84 1.35 -17.15 2.89
C LEU A 84 1.90 -18.33 2.09
N VAL A 85 2.58 -18.06 0.97
CA VAL A 85 3.00 -19.10 0.04
C VAL A 85 4.44 -19.53 0.27
N LEU A 86 5.32 -18.59 0.59
CA LEU A 86 6.75 -18.84 0.73
C LEU A 86 7.20 -18.91 2.18
N ASP A 87 6.32 -18.62 3.13
CA ASP A 87 6.62 -18.52 4.56
C ASP A 87 7.81 -17.59 4.84
N ASP A 88 7.92 -16.53 4.03
CA ASP A 88 8.98 -15.54 4.11
C ASP A 88 8.45 -14.19 3.60
N ILE A 89 9.18 -13.14 3.89
CA ILE A 89 8.89 -11.77 3.43
C ILE A 89 10.17 -11.17 2.88
N SER A 90 10.05 -10.40 1.80
CA SER A 90 11.19 -9.81 1.14
C SER A 90 11.19 -8.28 1.20
N THR A 91 12.29 -7.68 0.75
CA THR A 91 12.40 -6.23 0.58
C THR A 91 11.58 -5.69 -0.59
N GLY A 92 11.00 -6.57 -1.41
CA GLY A 92 10.22 -6.18 -2.59
C GLY A 92 8.97 -5.38 -2.30
N ALA A 93 8.46 -5.44 -1.07
CA ALA A 93 7.29 -4.70 -0.63
C ALA A 93 7.60 -3.28 -0.09
N TYR A 94 8.84 -2.80 -0.19
CA TYR A 94 9.23 -1.50 0.39
C TYR A 94 8.35 -0.35 -0.09
N SER A 95 8.18 -0.21 -1.40
CA SER A 95 7.37 0.87 -1.99
C SER A 95 5.89 0.73 -1.62
N ASP A 96 5.38 -0.48 -1.59
CA ASP A 96 3.99 -0.79 -1.22
C ASP A 96 3.71 -0.38 0.22
N ILE A 97 4.59 -0.75 1.14
CA ILE A 97 4.46 -0.41 2.57
C ILE A 97 4.57 1.10 2.77
N LYS A 98 5.49 1.74 2.08
CA LYS A 98 5.64 3.20 2.13
C LYS A 98 4.37 3.91 1.68
N ARG A 99 3.81 3.49 0.55
CA ARG A 99 2.56 4.06 0.02
C ARG A 99 1.37 3.80 0.94
N ALA A 100 1.22 2.58 1.44
CA ALA A 100 0.18 2.22 2.40
C ALA A 100 0.25 3.08 3.67
N THR A 101 1.47 3.31 4.18
CA THR A 101 1.69 4.16 5.36
C THR A 101 1.27 5.60 5.08
N GLN A 102 1.60 6.14 3.91
CA GLN A 102 1.18 7.49 3.51
C GLN A 102 -0.34 7.61 3.44
N LEU A 103 -1.01 6.62 2.85
CA LEU A 103 -2.48 6.58 2.77
C LEU A 103 -3.14 6.51 4.15
N ALA A 104 -2.60 5.68 5.04
CA ALA A 104 -3.09 5.58 6.42
C ALA A 104 -2.93 6.91 7.18
N LYS A 105 -1.80 7.60 6.98
CA LYS A 105 -1.59 8.94 7.57
C LYS A 105 -2.61 9.95 7.06
N VAL A 106 -2.86 9.98 5.76
CA VAL A 106 -3.89 10.85 5.16
C VAL A 106 -5.27 10.55 5.74
N TYR A 107 -5.62 9.27 5.82
CA TYR A 107 -6.88 8.79 6.39
C TYR A 107 -7.09 9.27 7.82
N VAL A 108 -6.08 9.16 8.65
CA VAL A 108 -6.15 9.51 10.07
C VAL A 108 -6.07 11.02 10.29
N THR A 109 -5.22 11.75 9.57
CA THR A 109 -4.91 13.15 9.89
C THR A 109 -5.62 14.17 9.00
N LYS A 110 -5.61 13.96 7.70
CA LYS A 110 -5.99 14.99 6.73
C LYS A 110 -7.50 15.08 6.49
N VAL A 111 -8.13 13.94 6.31
CA VAL A 111 -9.50 13.86 5.79
C VAL A 111 -10.55 13.51 6.84
N GLY A 112 -10.15 13.36 8.09
CA GLY A 112 -11.08 13.14 9.20
C GLY A 112 -11.89 11.86 9.12
N MET A 113 -11.33 10.80 8.52
CA MET A 113 -12.03 9.51 8.33
C MET A 113 -11.86 8.56 9.51
N ASN A 114 -10.93 8.83 10.42
CA ASN A 114 -10.71 7.99 11.60
C ASN A 114 -11.82 8.21 12.63
N SER A 115 -12.42 7.13 13.11
CA SER A 115 -13.56 7.20 14.04
C SER A 115 -13.18 7.64 15.46
N GLU A 116 -11.93 7.40 15.88
CA GLU A 116 -11.46 7.81 17.22
C GLU A 116 -11.32 9.33 17.34
N PHE A 117 -10.80 9.98 16.29
CA PHE A 117 -10.65 11.43 16.25
C PHE A 117 -11.90 12.14 15.74
N GLY A 118 -12.70 11.48 14.93
CA GLY A 118 -13.84 12.10 14.25
C GLY A 118 -13.46 13.03 13.12
N PRO A 119 -14.39 13.92 12.70
CA PRO A 119 -14.20 14.77 11.52
C PRO A 119 -13.33 16.01 11.86
N VAL A 120 -12.05 15.78 12.04
CA VAL A 120 -11.06 16.82 12.38
C VAL A 120 -9.84 16.70 11.48
N ASN A 121 -9.29 17.85 11.08
CA ASN A 121 -8.02 17.91 10.37
C ASN A 121 -6.87 18.06 11.38
N LEU A 122 -6.02 17.05 11.45
CA LEU A 122 -4.86 16.98 12.33
C LEU A 122 -3.54 17.09 11.57
N GLU A 123 -3.59 17.58 10.35
CA GLU A 123 -2.42 17.79 9.51
C GLU A 123 -1.53 18.89 10.09
N ALA A 124 -0.21 18.67 10.07
CA ALA A 124 0.74 19.71 10.42
C ALA A 124 0.65 20.86 9.41
N SER A 125 0.64 22.10 9.88
CA SER A 125 0.58 23.27 9.01
C SER A 125 1.88 23.43 8.21
N ASP A 126 1.78 23.46 6.88
CA ASP A 126 2.86 23.78 5.95
C ASP A 126 3.11 25.29 5.81
N ASP A 127 2.53 26.10 6.68
CA ASP A 127 2.66 27.56 6.62
C ASP A 127 4.09 27.97 6.98
N MET A 128 4.94 28.03 5.96
CA MET A 128 6.37 28.37 6.05
C MET A 128 6.63 29.81 6.52
N ASN A 129 5.61 30.62 6.70
CA ASN A 129 5.75 32.06 6.97
C ASN A 129 5.67 32.45 8.46
N TYR A 130 5.41 31.53 9.35
CA TYR A 130 5.34 31.80 10.78
C TYR A 130 6.12 30.76 11.59
N ASN A 131 6.70 31.21 12.72
CA ASN A 131 7.36 30.36 13.70
C ASN A 131 6.62 29.02 13.84
N TRP A 132 7.31 27.96 13.50
CA TRP A 132 6.80 26.61 13.48
C TRP A 132 6.23 26.24 14.86
N ILE A 133 4.93 26.39 15.00
CA ILE A 133 4.18 25.90 16.13
C ILE A 133 3.42 24.68 15.67
N PRO A 134 3.71 23.47 16.19
CA PRO A 134 2.91 22.29 15.85
C PRO A 134 1.44 22.58 16.17
N ASN A 135 0.54 22.37 15.21
CA ASN A 135 -0.90 22.54 15.43
C ASN A 135 -1.50 21.47 16.33
N ILE A 136 -0.71 20.46 16.67
CA ILE A 136 -1.13 19.33 17.50
C ILE A 136 -0.15 19.11 18.64
N SER A 137 -0.66 18.64 19.77
CA SER A 137 0.16 18.30 20.94
C SER A 137 0.98 17.04 20.68
N ASP A 138 2.03 16.84 21.51
CA ASP A 138 2.81 15.59 21.49
C ASP A 138 1.95 14.38 21.82
N GLU A 139 0.96 14.54 22.69
CA GLU A 139 0.00 13.51 23.01
C GLU A 139 -0.82 13.10 21.77
N THR A 140 -1.38 14.07 21.05
CA THR A 140 -2.13 13.81 19.80
C THR A 140 -1.23 13.19 18.74
N SER A 141 0.02 13.62 18.61
CA SER A 141 0.98 13.00 17.69
C SER A 141 1.19 11.52 18.00
N ARG A 142 1.27 11.16 19.27
CA ARG A 142 1.39 9.77 19.71
C ARG A 142 0.14 8.97 19.38
N GLU A 143 -1.03 9.53 19.61
CA GLU A 143 -2.32 8.91 19.28
C GLU A 143 -2.44 8.68 17.76
N ILE A 144 -2.00 9.62 16.94
CA ILE A 144 -1.94 9.48 15.47
C ILE A 144 -1.06 8.30 15.09
N ASP A 145 0.14 8.18 15.65
CA ASP A 145 1.05 7.07 15.38
C ASP A 145 0.41 5.72 15.73
N LEU A 146 -0.31 5.65 16.85
CA LEU A 146 -1.01 4.44 17.27
C LEU A 146 -2.15 4.09 16.31
N GLU A 147 -2.97 5.05 15.92
CA GLU A 147 -4.09 4.82 14.99
C GLU A 147 -3.60 4.42 13.59
N VAL A 148 -2.53 5.02 13.10
CA VAL A 148 -1.92 4.63 11.81
C VAL A 148 -1.44 3.18 11.86
N ARG A 149 -0.69 2.79 12.89
CA ARG A 149 -0.20 1.41 13.04
C ARG A 149 -1.32 0.41 13.21
N LYS A 150 -2.34 0.76 13.98
CA LYS A 150 -3.54 -0.07 14.17
C LYS A 150 -4.27 -0.31 12.83
N MET A 151 -4.50 0.75 12.06
CA MET A 151 -5.13 0.65 10.75
C MET A 151 -4.34 -0.26 9.80
N LEU A 152 -3.04 -0.05 9.70
CA LEU A 152 -2.18 -0.86 8.83
C LEU A 152 -2.18 -2.34 9.25
N LYS A 153 -2.12 -2.63 10.55
CA LYS A 153 -2.16 -3.99 11.05
C LYS A 153 -3.50 -4.67 10.75
N VAL A 154 -4.60 -3.99 10.99
CA VAL A 154 -5.96 -4.52 10.73
C VAL A 154 -6.11 -4.82 9.24
N GLU A 155 -5.70 -3.89 8.37
CA GLU A 155 -5.86 -4.09 6.93
C GLU A 155 -4.89 -5.14 6.37
N TYR A 156 -3.71 -5.28 6.94
CA TYR A 156 -2.80 -6.36 6.60
C TYR A 156 -3.36 -7.74 6.99
N ASP A 157 -3.88 -7.88 8.20
CA ASP A 157 -4.51 -9.11 8.67
C ASP A 157 -5.75 -9.47 7.82
N ASN A 158 -6.56 -8.49 7.45
CA ASN A 158 -7.68 -8.67 6.53
C ASN A 158 -7.21 -9.16 5.16
N THR A 159 -6.13 -8.60 4.64
CA THR A 159 -5.54 -9.03 3.37
C THR A 159 -5.04 -10.47 3.42
N LEU A 160 -4.34 -10.85 4.49
CA LEU A 160 -3.92 -12.24 4.71
C LEU A 160 -5.11 -13.21 4.70
N ASN A 161 -6.19 -12.85 5.40
CA ASN A 161 -7.39 -13.69 5.47
C ASN A 161 -8.07 -13.84 4.10
N VAL A 162 -8.19 -12.75 3.36
CA VAL A 162 -8.79 -12.77 2.02
C VAL A 162 -7.96 -13.65 1.07
N LEU A 163 -6.65 -13.49 1.05
CA LEU A 163 -5.77 -14.31 0.21
C LEU A 163 -5.79 -15.78 0.61
N ARG A 164 -5.80 -16.06 1.92
CA ARG A 164 -5.89 -17.43 2.42
C ARG A 164 -7.16 -18.13 1.95
N ASN A 165 -8.28 -17.43 1.96
CA ASN A 165 -9.58 -17.97 1.55
C ASN A 165 -9.74 -18.08 0.02
N ASN A 166 -8.87 -17.48 -0.76
CA ASN A 166 -8.91 -17.46 -2.23
C ASN A 166 -7.61 -17.98 -2.84
N ARG A 167 -6.91 -18.88 -2.16
CA ARG A 167 -5.59 -19.37 -2.57
C ARG A 167 -5.64 -20.26 -3.81
N ASP A 168 -6.74 -20.99 -4.00
CA ASP A 168 -6.98 -21.89 -5.12
C ASP A 168 -7.65 -21.13 -6.29
#